data_0cd89ac5d9d6b4838dad347d05203056
#
_entry.id   0cd89ac5d9d6b4838dad347d05203056
#
_cell.length_a   1.000
_cell.length_b   1.000
_cell.length_c   1.000
_cell.angle_alpha   90.00
_cell.angle_beta   90.00
_cell.angle_gamma   90.00
#
_symmetry.space_group_name_H-M   'P 1'
#
loop_
_entity.id
_entity.type
_entity.pdbx_description
1 polymer ?
#
loop_
_entity_poly.entity_id
_entity_poly.type
_entity_poly.pdbx_seq_one_letter_code
_entity_poly.pdbx_strand_id
1 'polypeptide(L)'
;MKYNFVKRFVLLGLWAFASLVPAFSQSSGSIDSLKGWHLAAASSGFQGIALEQAYQWLKDNKKKSTTIIVAVIDSGIDTLHEDLKSVLWKNAKEIPGNSKDDDSNGYIDDVYGWNFLGNRAGENVEKDSYEAARVYHGLREKWEGKSIEVKTLSSEEKFEYEMWNRAKEEMAGNDNGMEIIYLKRAYQNFVSNDSLLRIAMGKEKYTGNELGAFNPETAELKRAKSMIYGLLSANDMLDVYNTDFLKDFKSYVESEESKADAALFPPTPYRNQVVKDEYQNIKDRSYGNGNIMVGLDAAVHGTHVSGIIGAARKNGVGMDGVADNVQLMTLRAVPDGDEHDKDIALAIRYAVDHGARVINMSFGKSFSPQKIWVDEAVRYAASKDVLLIHAAGNDAKNLDSSFNYPTPQLLDGSRPNNWITVGASGDPQLGGLTANFSNYGKNEVDVFAPGVKIWSTVPGTNTYQFLQGTSMAAPVVAGLAALIMEYFPTLSAAQVKEVIEKSAQKPKETVKDPGSGDEVLLSELSRTGGIINAYEAVKLASTMKGDRVKNPVKTKKSF
;
A
#
# COMPACT_ATOMS: atom_id res chain seq x y z
N MET A 1 1.48 7.47 -3.53
CA MET A 1 1.12 7.31 -2.10
C MET A 1 1.64 8.39 -1.17
N LYS A 2 2.73 9.07 -1.49
CA LYS A 2 3.33 10.18 -0.72
C LYS A 2 2.69 11.55 -1.00
N TYR A 3 1.78 11.65 -1.98
CA TYR A 3 1.40 12.91 -2.63
C TYR A 3 0.30 13.74 -1.97
N ASN A 4 -0.61 13.14 -1.24
CA ASN A 4 -1.69 13.91 -0.60
C ASN A 4 -1.23 14.72 0.63
N PHE A 5 -0.09 14.39 1.18
CA PHE A 5 0.50 15.12 2.30
C PHE A 5 0.91 16.54 1.91
N VAL A 6 1.42 16.74 0.71
CA VAL A 6 1.90 18.05 0.22
C VAL A 6 0.75 18.91 -0.31
N LYS A 7 -0.35 18.34 -0.80
CA LYS A 7 -1.51 19.08 -1.34
C LYS A 7 -2.17 20.06 -0.33
N ARG A 8 -2.17 19.72 0.96
CA ARG A 8 -2.60 20.63 2.03
C ARG A 8 -1.62 21.79 2.30
N PHE A 9 -0.40 21.71 1.81
CA PHE A 9 0.67 22.68 2.06
C PHE A 9 0.50 24.02 1.38
N VAL A 10 0.08 24.03 0.13
CA VAL A 10 0.07 25.25 -0.70
C VAL A 10 -1.11 26.13 -0.38
N LEU A 11 -2.25 25.55 0.03
CA LEU A 11 -3.45 26.29 0.40
C LEU A 11 -3.39 26.95 1.78
N LEU A 12 -2.63 26.39 2.73
CA LEU A 12 -2.50 26.94 4.10
C LEU A 12 -1.39 27.98 4.24
N GLY A 13 -0.39 28.00 3.34
CA GLY A 13 0.70 28.97 3.37
C GLY A 13 0.31 30.41 3.05
N LEU A 14 -0.89 30.67 2.55
CA LEU A 14 -1.40 31.99 2.15
C LEU A 14 -2.19 32.74 3.24
N TRP A 15 -2.55 32.09 4.36
CA TRP A 15 -3.41 32.69 5.40
C TRP A 15 -2.85 32.74 6.82
N ALA A 16 -1.55 32.44 7.03
CA ALA A 16 -0.95 32.45 8.35
C ALA A 16 -0.27 33.79 8.69
N PHE A 17 -1.06 34.85 8.93
CA PHE A 17 -0.67 35.94 9.81
C PHE A 17 -1.64 35.97 11.02
N ALA A 18 -1.03 35.76 12.19
CA ALA A 18 -1.57 36.01 13.53
C ALA A 18 -2.70 35.09 14.03
N SER A 19 -2.32 34.01 14.71
CA SER A 19 -2.95 33.63 15.98
C SER A 19 -1.96 32.86 16.85
N LEU A 20 -1.65 33.38 18.00
CA LEU A 20 -0.91 32.73 19.10
C LEU A 20 -1.71 31.51 19.56
N VAL A 21 -1.22 30.31 19.31
CA VAL A 21 -1.72 29.08 19.92
C VAL A 21 -0.73 28.69 21.03
N PRO A 22 -1.20 28.38 22.26
CA PRO A 22 -0.32 27.97 23.33
C PRO A 22 0.35 26.62 22.99
N ALA A 23 1.67 26.58 23.13
CA ALA A 23 2.47 25.38 22.98
C ALA A 23 2.08 24.35 24.05
N PHE A 24 1.37 23.31 23.66
CA PHE A 24 1.33 22.09 24.44
C PHE A 24 2.66 21.36 24.22
N SER A 25 3.45 21.28 25.28
CA SER A 25 4.66 20.46 25.34
C SER A 25 4.27 18.99 25.19
N GLN A 26 4.37 18.45 23.98
CA GLN A 26 4.40 17.00 23.81
C GLN A 26 5.78 16.49 24.22
N SER A 27 5.81 15.53 25.14
CA SER A 27 7.02 14.83 25.52
C SER A 27 7.58 14.11 24.30
N SER A 28 8.77 14.51 23.86
CA SER A 28 9.53 13.83 22.82
C SER A 28 9.98 12.44 23.32
N GLY A 29 9.13 11.44 23.13
CA GLY A 29 9.58 10.05 23.16
C GLY A 29 10.67 9.90 22.08
N SER A 30 11.78 9.17 22.38
CA SER A 30 12.81 8.93 21.39
C SER A 30 12.19 8.18 20.18
N ILE A 31 12.64 8.46 18.95
CA ILE A 31 12.22 7.74 17.72
C ILE A 31 12.30 6.23 17.90
N ASP A 32 13.25 5.75 18.69
CA ASP A 32 13.41 4.34 19.01
C ASP A 32 12.22 3.73 19.78
N SER A 33 11.46 4.52 20.54
CA SER A 33 10.27 4.04 21.24
C SER A 33 9.10 3.72 20.32
N LEU A 34 9.13 4.24 19.08
CA LEU A 34 8.11 3.97 18.05
C LEU A 34 8.40 2.70 17.25
N LYS A 35 9.62 2.17 17.30
CA LYS A 35 9.94 0.92 16.59
C LYS A 35 9.10 -0.23 17.16
N GLY A 36 8.29 -0.85 16.29
CA GLY A 36 7.43 -1.97 16.68
C GLY A 36 6.15 -1.60 17.46
N TRP A 37 5.79 -0.32 17.60
CA TRP A 37 4.57 0.09 18.31
C TRP A 37 3.31 -0.61 17.78
N HIS A 38 3.25 -0.86 16.47
CA HIS A 38 2.13 -1.52 15.80
C HIS A 38 1.89 -2.96 16.29
N LEU A 39 2.92 -3.61 16.85
CA LEU A 39 2.84 -4.96 17.42
C LEU A 39 2.45 -4.97 18.90
N ALA A 40 2.56 -3.81 19.54
CA ALA A 40 2.42 -3.65 20.98
C ALA A 40 1.00 -3.95 21.49
N ALA A 41 0.88 -4.20 22.77
CA ALA A 41 -0.41 -4.25 23.46
C ALA A 41 -0.72 -2.90 24.11
N ALA A 42 -1.99 -2.54 24.27
CA ALA A 42 -2.42 -1.30 24.92
C ALA A 42 -1.80 -1.08 26.32
N SER A 43 -1.51 -2.16 27.03
CA SER A 43 -0.82 -2.11 28.35
C SER A 43 0.61 -1.58 28.28
N SER A 44 1.24 -1.53 27.12
CA SER A 44 2.58 -0.97 26.91
C SER A 44 2.58 0.53 26.55
N GLY A 45 1.42 1.16 26.47
CA GLY A 45 1.26 2.59 26.18
C GLY A 45 0.93 2.91 24.72
N PHE A 46 0.99 1.93 23.80
CA PHE A 46 0.61 2.07 22.39
C PHE A 46 -0.53 1.12 22.03
N GLN A 47 -1.44 1.58 21.18
CA GLN A 47 -2.60 0.80 20.73
C GLN A 47 -2.27 -0.02 19.45
N GLY A 48 -1.31 -0.95 19.57
CA GLY A 48 -1.01 -1.92 18.51
C GLY A 48 -1.89 -3.16 18.58
N ILE A 49 -1.47 -4.22 17.88
CA ILE A 49 -2.29 -5.43 17.68
C ILE A 49 -2.14 -6.51 18.78
N ALA A 50 -1.42 -6.24 19.87
CA ALA A 50 -1.16 -7.19 20.97
C ALA A 50 -0.52 -8.52 20.51
N LEU A 51 0.47 -8.47 19.62
CA LEU A 51 1.04 -9.62 18.94
C LEU A 51 1.78 -10.56 19.90
N GLU A 52 2.62 -10.06 20.82
CA GLU A 52 3.36 -10.91 21.75
C GLU A 52 2.43 -11.66 22.71
N GLN A 53 1.28 -11.08 23.06
CA GLN A 53 0.26 -11.77 23.84
C GLN A 53 -0.36 -12.93 23.05
N ALA A 54 -0.56 -12.76 21.74
CA ALA A 54 -1.02 -13.82 20.86
C ALA A 54 -0.03 -14.99 20.81
N TYR A 55 1.26 -14.71 20.59
CA TYR A 55 2.30 -15.75 20.58
C TYR A 55 2.45 -16.44 21.92
N GLN A 56 2.38 -15.71 23.04
CA GLN A 56 2.42 -16.32 24.37
C GLN A 56 1.23 -17.26 24.58
N TRP A 57 0.02 -16.83 24.18
CA TRP A 57 -1.16 -17.68 24.26
C TRP A 57 -1.04 -18.96 23.41
N LEU A 58 -0.53 -18.83 22.17
CA LEU A 58 -0.31 -19.99 21.28
C LEU A 58 0.67 -20.98 21.89
N LYS A 59 1.76 -20.48 22.49
CA LYS A 59 2.77 -21.30 23.20
C LYS A 59 2.16 -22.02 24.40
N ASP A 60 1.43 -21.32 25.26
CA ASP A 60 0.83 -21.88 26.47
C ASP A 60 -0.20 -22.96 26.13
N ASN A 61 -0.91 -22.80 25.01
CA ASN A 61 -1.85 -23.77 24.46
C ASN A 61 -1.21 -24.83 23.55
N LYS A 62 0.13 -24.88 23.50
CA LYS A 62 0.94 -25.87 22.74
C LYS A 62 0.53 -25.99 21.26
N LYS A 63 0.11 -24.87 20.66
CA LYS A 63 -0.23 -24.82 19.23
C LYS A 63 1.05 -24.96 18.41
N LYS A 64 0.95 -25.63 17.24
CA LYS A 64 2.07 -25.81 16.30
C LYS A 64 1.75 -25.09 15.02
N SER A 65 2.71 -24.34 14.50
CA SER A 65 2.58 -23.65 13.20
C SER A 65 2.85 -24.60 12.04
N THR A 66 2.28 -24.24 10.90
CA THR A 66 2.56 -24.81 9.57
C THR A 66 2.90 -23.67 8.63
N THR A 67 3.89 -23.85 7.76
CA THR A 67 4.31 -22.78 6.84
C THR A 67 3.19 -22.35 5.90
N ILE A 68 2.98 -21.04 5.79
CA ILE A 68 2.00 -20.41 4.92
C ILE A 68 2.70 -19.55 3.86
N ILE A 69 2.27 -19.66 2.60
CA ILE A 69 2.74 -18.79 1.53
C ILE A 69 1.85 -17.56 1.49
N VAL A 70 2.49 -16.39 1.64
CA VAL A 70 1.85 -15.08 1.46
C VAL A 70 2.42 -14.44 0.19
N ALA A 71 1.58 -14.15 -0.77
CA ALA A 71 1.99 -13.41 -1.96
C ALA A 71 1.89 -11.90 -1.71
N VAL A 72 2.91 -11.18 -2.13
CA VAL A 72 2.98 -9.72 -2.10
C VAL A 72 2.97 -9.22 -3.54
N ILE A 73 1.84 -8.71 -3.99
CA ILE A 73 1.72 -8.03 -5.29
C ILE A 73 2.05 -6.57 -5.05
N ASP A 74 3.21 -6.13 -5.54
CA ASP A 74 3.76 -4.81 -5.20
C ASP A 74 4.83 -4.36 -6.23
N SER A 75 5.66 -3.41 -5.87
CA SER A 75 6.72 -2.82 -6.71
C SER A 75 8.02 -3.65 -6.80
N GLY A 76 8.10 -4.77 -6.09
CA GLY A 76 9.29 -5.63 -5.99
C GLY A 76 9.81 -5.72 -4.55
N ILE A 77 10.86 -6.54 -4.34
CA ILE A 77 11.46 -6.78 -3.02
C ILE A 77 12.98 -6.89 -3.12
N ASP A 78 13.69 -6.41 -2.09
CA ASP A 78 15.12 -6.72 -1.93
C ASP A 78 15.31 -8.15 -1.41
N THR A 79 15.70 -9.05 -2.31
CA THR A 79 15.92 -10.46 -2.00
C THR A 79 17.16 -10.74 -1.16
N LEU A 80 18.04 -9.75 -1.01
CA LEU A 80 19.30 -9.87 -0.26
C LEU A 80 19.18 -9.30 1.16
N HIS A 81 18.06 -8.62 1.47
CA HIS A 81 17.86 -8.02 2.78
C HIS A 81 17.93 -9.08 3.90
N GLU A 82 18.74 -8.87 4.94
CA GLU A 82 19.06 -9.85 5.98
C GLU A 82 17.83 -10.36 6.74
N ASP A 83 16.84 -9.53 6.96
CA ASP A 83 15.59 -9.89 7.64
C ASP A 83 14.57 -10.59 6.72
N LEU A 84 14.78 -10.61 5.41
CA LEU A 84 13.83 -11.16 4.44
C LEU A 84 14.33 -12.41 3.73
N LYS A 85 15.64 -12.51 3.44
CA LYS A 85 16.20 -13.61 2.62
C LYS A 85 15.86 -15.02 3.11
N SER A 86 15.66 -15.22 4.42
CA SER A 86 15.32 -16.52 5.00
C SER A 86 13.84 -16.88 4.90
N VAL A 87 12.98 -15.90 4.67
CA VAL A 87 11.52 -16.05 4.60
C VAL A 87 10.97 -15.89 3.18
N LEU A 88 11.84 -15.73 2.18
CA LEU A 88 11.42 -15.69 0.79
C LEU A 88 10.90 -17.06 0.33
N TRP A 89 9.77 -17.05 -0.35
CA TRP A 89 9.29 -18.20 -1.10
C TRP A 89 10.27 -18.57 -2.22
N LYS A 90 10.43 -19.86 -2.47
CA LYS A 90 11.22 -20.37 -3.57
C LYS A 90 10.42 -21.39 -4.34
N ASN A 91 10.38 -21.22 -5.68
CA ASN A 91 9.90 -22.26 -6.54
C ASN A 91 10.94 -23.41 -6.55
N ALA A 92 10.66 -24.46 -5.77
CA ALA A 92 11.58 -25.57 -5.60
C ALA A 92 11.79 -26.43 -6.87
N LYS A 93 11.01 -26.16 -7.93
CA LYS A 93 11.11 -26.88 -9.21
C LYS A 93 12.00 -26.14 -10.21
N GLU A 94 12.29 -24.87 -9.97
CA GLU A 94 13.18 -24.08 -10.82
C GLU A 94 14.65 -24.26 -10.43
N ILE A 95 15.53 -24.32 -11.44
CA ILE A 95 16.98 -24.29 -11.29
C ILE A 95 17.46 -22.88 -11.60
N PRO A 96 17.86 -22.10 -10.58
CA PRO A 96 18.14 -20.68 -10.75
C PRO A 96 19.17 -20.37 -11.83
N GLY A 97 18.85 -19.44 -12.74
CA GLY A 97 19.78 -18.89 -13.71
C GLY A 97 20.08 -19.81 -14.92
N ASN A 98 19.29 -20.84 -15.17
CA ASN A 98 19.49 -21.72 -16.31
C ASN A 98 18.73 -21.27 -17.59
N SER A 99 17.95 -20.20 -17.51
CA SER A 99 17.11 -19.63 -18.58
C SER A 99 16.09 -20.63 -19.15
N LYS A 100 15.59 -21.52 -18.31
CA LYS A 100 14.56 -22.50 -18.68
C LYS A 100 13.38 -22.40 -17.71
N ASP A 101 12.23 -22.79 -18.19
CA ASP A 101 11.03 -23.05 -17.42
C ASP A 101 11.04 -24.55 -17.06
N ASP A 102 11.64 -24.88 -15.88
CA ASP A 102 11.91 -26.28 -15.50
C ASP A 102 10.63 -27.00 -15.07
N ASP A 103 9.60 -26.28 -14.62
CA ASP A 103 8.32 -26.88 -14.21
C ASP A 103 7.19 -26.74 -15.25
N SER A 104 7.50 -26.14 -16.38
CA SER A 104 6.56 -25.94 -17.51
C SER A 104 5.28 -25.16 -17.11
N ASN A 105 5.43 -24.18 -16.21
CA ASN A 105 4.36 -23.31 -15.75
C ASN A 105 4.14 -22.08 -16.67
N GLY A 106 5.07 -21.78 -17.56
CA GLY A 106 5.07 -20.66 -18.51
C GLY A 106 5.97 -19.49 -18.07
N TYR A 107 6.66 -19.59 -16.92
CA TYR A 107 7.49 -18.55 -16.32
C TYR A 107 8.93 -19.07 -16.16
N ILE A 108 9.88 -18.45 -16.88
CA ILE A 108 11.29 -18.87 -16.91
C ILE A 108 12.04 -18.33 -15.69
N ASP A 109 12.72 -19.21 -14.93
CA ASP A 109 13.49 -18.82 -13.74
C ASP A 109 12.67 -18.01 -12.71
N ASP A 110 11.42 -18.37 -12.44
CA ASP A 110 10.54 -17.73 -11.47
C ASP A 110 10.85 -18.12 -10.00
N VAL A 111 12.13 -18.02 -9.64
CA VAL A 111 12.70 -18.57 -8.39
C VAL A 111 12.05 -18.01 -7.13
N TYR A 112 11.77 -16.69 -7.08
CA TYR A 112 11.18 -16.01 -5.92
C TYR A 112 9.79 -15.42 -6.21
N GLY A 113 9.28 -15.65 -7.42
CA GLY A 113 8.07 -15.05 -7.94
C GLY A 113 8.29 -14.49 -9.35
N TRP A 114 7.49 -13.50 -9.76
CA TRP A 114 7.50 -13.01 -11.14
C TRP A 114 7.38 -11.50 -11.25
N ASN A 115 8.03 -10.93 -12.27
CA ASN A 115 7.92 -9.53 -12.64
C ASN A 115 7.06 -9.40 -13.91
N PHE A 116 5.81 -8.95 -13.75
CA PHE A 116 4.86 -8.68 -14.83
C PHE A 116 5.14 -7.36 -15.57
N LEU A 117 6.02 -6.51 -15.04
CA LEU A 117 6.43 -5.23 -15.62
C LEU A 117 7.76 -5.34 -16.38
N GLY A 118 8.06 -6.50 -16.94
CA GLY A 118 9.26 -6.73 -17.70
C GLY A 118 9.00 -7.45 -19.01
N ASN A 119 10.08 -7.70 -19.73
CA ASN A 119 10.08 -8.55 -20.92
C ASN A 119 11.16 -9.66 -20.81
N ARG A 120 11.14 -10.60 -21.75
CA ARG A 120 12.10 -11.72 -21.76
C ARG A 120 13.55 -11.30 -22.06
N ALA A 121 13.77 -10.08 -22.57
CA ALA A 121 15.12 -9.53 -22.78
C ALA A 121 15.71 -8.92 -21.48
N GLY A 122 14.93 -8.88 -20.37
CA GLY A 122 15.38 -8.33 -19.10
C GLY A 122 15.13 -6.83 -18.94
N GLU A 123 14.47 -6.18 -19.91
CA GLU A 123 14.04 -4.78 -19.77
C GLU A 123 12.84 -4.71 -18.83
N ASN A 124 12.72 -3.62 -18.06
CA ASN A 124 11.71 -3.47 -17.04
C ASN A 124 11.07 -2.08 -17.09
N VAL A 125 9.78 -2.03 -16.78
CA VAL A 125 9.02 -0.78 -16.55
C VAL A 125 9.28 -0.31 -15.12
N GLU A 126 9.79 0.90 -14.95
CA GLU A 126 9.97 1.50 -13.62
C GLU A 126 8.81 2.43 -13.28
N LYS A 127 8.39 3.28 -14.23
CA LYS A 127 7.27 4.21 -14.07
C LYS A 127 6.21 4.00 -15.14
N ASP A 128 4.97 4.38 -14.82
CA ASP A 128 3.88 4.40 -15.79
C ASP A 128 2.97 5.62 -15.56
N SER A 129 2.05 5.84 -16.48
CA SER A 129 1.07 6.91 -16.42
C SER A 129 -0.11 6.57 -15.50
N TYR A 130 -0.87 7.60 -15.12
CA TYR A 130 -2.12 7.41 -14.37
C TYR A 130 -3.23 6.83 -15.25
N GLU A 131 -4.02 5.92 -14.69
CA GLU A 131 -5.11 5.25 -15.41
C GLU A 131 -6.18 6.22 -15.90
N ALA A 132 -6.46 7.28 -15.14
CA ALA A 132 -7.37 8.33 -15.56
C ALA A 132 -7.03 8.89 -16.95
N ALA A 133 -5.75 9.18 -17.20
CA ALA A 133 -5.26 9.66 -18.48
C ALA A 133 -5.36 8.59 -19.57
N ARG A 134 -4.99 7.34 -19.26
CA ARG A 134 -5.10 6.20 -20.19
C ARG A 134 -6.56 5.98 -20.63
N VAL A 135 -7.49 6.02 -19.68
CA VAL A 135 -8.95 5.89 -19.94
C VAL A 135 -9.47 7.07 -20.76
N TYR A 136 -9.17 8.31 -20.35
CA TYR A 136 -9.65 9.50 -21.03
C TYR A 136 -9.21 9.54 -22.48
N HIS A 137 -7.91 9.46 -22.75
CA HIS A 137 -7.38 9.54 -24.10
C HIS A 137 -7.69 8.30 -24.95
N GLY A 138 -7.66 7.11 -24.34
CA GLY A 138 -7.93 5.85 -25.04
C GLY A 138 -9.38 5.72 -25.53
N LEU A 139 -10.34 6.33 -24.82
CA LEU A 139 -11.76 6.26 -25.14
C LEU A 139 -12.31 7.55 -25.76
N ARG A 140 -11.48 8.58 -25.90
CA ARG A 140 -11.87 9.91 -26.37
C ARG A 140 -12.55 9.86 -27.75
N GLU A 141 -11.98 9.18 -28.72
CA GLU A 141 -12.56 9.04 -30.07
C GLU A 141 -13.92 8.31 -30.06
N LYS A 142 -14.10 7.40 -29.14
CA LYS A 142 -15.35 6.63 -28.99
C LYS A 142 -16.48 7.50 -28.44
N TRP A 143 -16.21 8.37 -27.46
CA TRP A 143 -17.25 9.02 -26.66
C TRP A 143 -17.33 10.54 -26.79
N GLU A 144 -16.23 11.25 -27.04
CA GLU A 144 -16.23 12.72 -27.01
C GLU A 144 -17.07 13.32 -28.14
N GLY A 145 -17.85 14.36 -27.79
CA GLY A 145 -18.67 15.12 -28.76
C GLY A 145 -19.89 14.37 -29.31
N LYS A 146 -20.17 13.15 -28.84
CA LYS A 146 -21.33 12.37 -29.29
C LYS A 146 -22.53 12.58 -28.38
N SER A 147 -23.72 12.64 -28.98
CA SER A 147 -24.98 12.60 -28.24
C SER A 147 -25.28 11.12 -27.87
N ILE A 148 -25.11 10.76 -26.60
CA ILE A 148 -25.27 9.40 -26.14
C ILE A 148 -26.60 9.24 -25.41
N GLU A 149 -27.46 8.34 -25.88
CA GLU A 149 -28.62 7.89 -25.14
C GLU A 149 -28.20 6.72 -24.23
N VAL A 150 -27.85 6.99 -22.97
CA VAL A 150 -27.34 6.00 -22.00
C VAL A 150 -28.22 4.76 -21.88
N LYS A 151 -29.55 4.91 -22.14
CA LYS A 151 -30.51 3.80 -22.08
C LYS A 151 -30.33 2.76 -23.20
N THR A 152 -29.64 3.10 -24.28
CA THR A 152 -29.41 2.20 -25.43
C THR A 152 -28.10 1.44 -25.33
N LEU A 153 -27.25 1.80 -24.38
CA LEU A 153 -25.94 1.16 -24.18
C LEU A 153 -26.11 -0.22 -23.50
N SER A 154 -25.27 -1.19 -23.88
CA SER A 154 -25.09 -2.42 -23.11
C SER A 154 -24.55 -2.11 -21.71
N SER A 155 -24.60 -3.06 -20.80
CA SER A 155 -24.05 -2.89 -19.44
C SER A 155 -22.56 -2.57 -19.44
N GLU A 156 -21.80 -3.20 -20.35
CA GLU A 156 -20.35 -2.95 -20.50
C GLU A 156 -20.09 -1.55 -21.10
N GLU A 157 -20.82 -1.17 -22.13
CA GLU A 157 -20.69 0.18 -22.73
C GLU A 157 -21.11 1.28 -21.75
N LYS A 158 -22.13 1.03 -20.93
CA LYS A 158 -22.52 1.95 -19.88
C LYS A 158 -21.42 2.12 -18.83
N PHE A 159 -20.83 1.02 -18.35
CA PHE A 159 -19.72 1.05 -17.41
C PHE A 159 -18.51 1.80 -17.99
N GLU A 160 -18.15 1.51 -19.25
CA GLU A 160 -17.05 2.19 -19.96
C GLU A 160 -17.34 3.69 -20.13
N TYR A 161 -18.56 4.06 -20.53
CA TYR A 161 -18.96 5.46 -20.71
C TYR A 161 -18.96 6.24 -19.38
N GLU A 162 -19.50 5.68 -18.31
CA GLU A 162 -19.49 6.28 -16.98
C GLU A 162 -18.06 6.44 -16.45
N MET A 163 -17.21 5.47 -16.69
CA MET A 163 -15.79 5.53 -16.34
C MET A 163 -15.07 6.62 -17.14
N TRP A 164 -15.30 6.71 -18.45
CA TRP A 164 -14.72 7.75 -19.29
C TRP A 164 -15.17 9.15 -18.86
N ASN A 165 -16.45 9.35 -18.51
CA ASN A 165 -16.93 10.64 -18.01
C ASN A 165 -16.21 11.05 -16.71
N ARG A 166 -16.04 10.13 -15.78
CA ARG A 166 -15.27 10.40 -14.55
C ARG A 166 -13.81 10.76 -14.85
N ALA A 167 -13.19 10.04 -15.79
CA ALA A 167 -11.82 10.34 -16.21
C ALA A 167 -11.72 11.72 -16.88
N LYS A 168 -12.72 12.09 -17.70
CA LYS A 168 -12.81 13.42 -18.32
C LYS A 168 -12.95 14.52 -17.27
N GLU A 169 -13.78 14.33 -16.25
CA GLU A 169 -13.95 15.29 -15.15
C GLU A 169 -12.64 15.43 -14.34
N GLU A 170 -11.94 14.33 -14.07
CA GLU A 170 -10.64 14.35 -13.39
C GLU A 170 -9.59 15.08 -14.23
N MET A 171 -9.52 14.83 -15.53
CA MET A 171 -8.60 15.53 -16.43
C MET A 171 -8.91 17.05 -16.51
N ALA A 172 -10.18 17.44 -16.57
CA ALA A 172 -10.57 18.84 -16.56
C ALA A 172 -10.21 19.55 -15.24
N GLY A 173 -10.23 18.83 -14.11
CA GLY A 173 -9.82 19.34 -12.79
C GLY A 173 -8.31 19.48 -12.63
N ASN A 174 -7.52 18.82 -13.45
CA ASN A 174 -6.04 18.83 -13.37
C ASN A 174 -5.38 19.95 -14.21
N ASP A 175 -6.15 20.81 -14.88
CA ASP A 175 -5.63 22.00 -15.60
C ASP A 175 -5.22 23.11 -14.61
N ASN A 176 -4.27 22.80 -13.72
CA ASN A 176 -3.80 23.66 -12.65
C ASN A 176 -2.40 24.25 -12.95
N GLY A 177 -2.15 24.71 -14.18
CA GLY A 177 -0.83 25.22 -14.59
C GLY A 177 -0.24 26.28 -13.66
N MET A 178 -1.07 27.13 -13.01
CA MET A 178 -0.62 28.10 -12.02
C MET A 178 -0.18 27.43 -10.70
N GLU A 179 -0.89 26.41 -10.25
CA GLU A 179 -0.54 25.67 -9.02
C GLU A 179 0.81 24.96 -9.17
N ILE A 180 1.08 24.37 -10.32
CA ILE A 180 2.37 23.73 -10.64
C ILE A 180 3.52 24.73 -10.60
N ILE A 181 3.32 25.92 -11.13
CA ILE A 181 4.32 27.01 -11.07
C ILE A 181 4.63 27.37 -9.61
N TYR A 182 3.61 27.46 -8.75
CA TYR A 182 3.80 27.72 -7.31
C TYR A 182 4.52 26.56 -6.61
N LEU A 183 4.16 25.32 -6.90
CA LEU A 183 4.80 24.13 -6.35
C LEU A 183 6.27 24.05 -6.72
N LYS A 184 6.62 24.28 -7.99
CA LYS A 184 8.01 24.33 -8.46
C LYS A 184 8.82 25.41 -7.76
N ARG A 185 8.24 26.60 -7.59
CA ARG A 185 8.91 27.70 -6.85
C ARG A 185 9.09 27.35 -5.38
N ALA A 186 8.09 26.76 -4.74
CA ALA A 186 8.18 26.33 -3.34
C ALA A 186 9.27 25.29 -3.16
N TYR A 187 9.37 24.30 -4.05
CA TYR A 187 10.43 23.31 -4.07
C TYR A 187 11.82 23.96 -4.22
N GLN A 188 12.00 24.84 -5.22
CA GLN A 188 13.26 25.53 -5.44
C GLN A 188 13.67 26.39 -4.23
N ASN A 189 12.71 27.09 -3.61
CA ASN A 189 12.96 27.84 -2.38
C ASN A 189 13.38 26.92 -1.24
N PHE A 190 12.75 25.74 -1.10
CA PHE A 190 13.16 24.77 -0.09
C PHE A 190 14.59 24.29 -0.32
N VAL A 191 14.95 23.88 -1.55
CA VAL A 191 16.30 23.44 -1.92
C VAL A 191 17.34 24.51 -1.60
N SER A 192 17.06 25.77 -1.94
CA SER A 192 17.99 26.89 -1.69
C SER A 192 18.19 27.14 -0.19
N ASN A 193 17.12 27.17 0.59
CA ASN A 193 17.19 27.38 2.04
C ASN A 193 17.82 26.18 2.77
N ASP A 194 17.55 24.95 2.33
CA ASP A 194 18.19 23.74 2.84
C ASP A 194 19.69 23.76 2.64
N SER A 195 20.15 24.15 1.45
CA SER A 195 21.57 24.30 1.15
C SER A 195 22.26 25.28 2.11
N LEU A 196 21.67 26.45 2.36
CA LEU A 196 22.17 27.42 3.31
C LEU A 196 22.28 26.86 4.73
N LEU A 197 21.24 26.15 5.17
CA LEU A 197 21.18 25.55 6.52
C LEU A 197 22.18 24.41 6.67
N ARG A 198 22.35 23.54 5.67
CA ARG A 198 23.35 22.46 5.70
C ARG A 198 24.78 23.03 5.91
N ILE A 199 25.12 24.08 5.15
CA ILE A 199 26.42 24.76 5.29
C ILE A 199 26.57 25.36 6.70
N ALA A 200 25.55 26.08 7.18
CA ALA A 200 25.60 26.75 8.48
C ALA A 200 25.60 25.77 9.67
N MET A 201 24.95 24.64 9.55
CA MET A 201 24.92 23.58 10.57
C MET A 201 26.11 22.61 10.47
N GLY A 202 26.88 22.64 9.36
CA GLY A 202 27.97 21.70 9.09
C GLY A 202 27.47 20.25 8.95
N LYS A 203 26.25 20.05 8.47
CA LYS A 203 25.59 18.74 8.35
C LYS A 203 24.91 18.58 6.98
N GLU A 204 25.18 17.47 6.32
CA GLU A 204 24.46 17.11 5.08
C GLU A 204 23.03 16.65 5.36
N LYS A 205 22.82 15.94 6.49
CA LYS A 205 21.51 15.49 6.94
C LYS A 205 21.20 16.07 8.32
N TYR A 206 20.00 16.61 8.48
CA TYR A 206 19.44 17.06 9.74
C TYR A 206 17.94 16.80 9.80
N THR A 207 17.40 16.62 11.00
CA THR A 207 15.96 16.52 11.23
C THR A 207 15.38 17.90 11.54
N GLY A 208 14.04 18.02 11.45
CA GLY A 208 13.34 19.22 11.90
C GLY A 208 13.59 19.53 13.38
N ASN A 209 13.72 18.50 14.23
CA ASN A 209 14.07 18.68 15.64
C ASN A 209 15.48 19.27 15.83
N GLU A 210 16.48 18.79 15.09
CA GLU A 210 17.84 19.35 15.11
C GLU A 210 17.85 20.78 14.58
N LEU A 211 17.07 21.05 13.50
CA LEU A 211 16.88 22.40 12.98
C LEU A 211 16.21 23.31 14.02
N GLY A 212 15.25 22.81 14.78
CA GLY A 212 14.61 23.54 15.89
C GLY A 212 15.61 24.01 16.93
N ALA A 213 16.58 23.15 17.28
CA ALA A 213 17.64 23.46 18.25
C ALA A 213 18.76 24.39 17.70
N PHE A 214 18.91 24.50 16.36
CA PHE A 214 19.92 25.35 15.74
C PHE A 214 19.61 26.84 15.93
N ASN A 215 20.57 27.65 16.39
CA ASN A 215 20.43 29.08 16.60
C ASN A 215 21.20 29.88 15.54
N PRO A 216 20.58 30.27 14.42
CA PRO A 216 21.23 31.00 13.36
C PRO A 216 21.53 32.46 13.76
N GLU A 217 22.70 32.98 13.36
CA GLU A 217 23.13 34.34 13.69
C GLU A 217 22.56 35.37 12.70
N THR A 218 22.56 35.07 11.40
CA THR A 218 22.15 36.02 10.35
C THR A 218 20.64 36.05 10.12
N ALA A 219 20.12 37.18 9.64
CA ALA A 219 18.71 37.32 9.29
C ALA A 219 18.30 36.37 8.16
N GLU A 220 19.18 36.05 7.24
CA GLU A 220 18.96 35.11 6.14
C GLU A 220 18.76 33.69 6.67
N LEU A 221 19.66 33.20 7.52
CA LEU A 221 19.56 31.87 8.13
C LEU A 221 18.34 31.74 9.07
N LYS A 222 17.95 32.83 9.76
CA LYS A 222 16.73 32.85 10.57
C LYS A 222 15.48 32.67 9.71
N ARG A 223 15.42 33.32 8.54
CA ARG A 223 14.30 33.13 7.59
C ARG A 223 14.29 31.71 7.01
N ALA A 224 15.45 31.20 6.59
CA ALA A 224 15.58 29.83 6.08
C ALA A 224 15.11 28.80 7.12
N LYS A 225 15.60 28.93 8.37
CA LYS A 225 15.12 28.08 9.48
C LYS A 225 13.62 28.18 9.68
N SER A 226 13.08 29.41 9.79
CA SER A 226 11.64 29.61 10.05
C SER A 226 10.77 28.97 8.97
N MET A 227 11.18 29.09 7.70
CA MET A 227 10.45 28.50 6.58
C MET A 227 10.46 26.98 6.63
N ILE A 228 11.65 26.35 6.74
CA ILE A 228 11.76 24.88 6.70
C ILE A 228 11.17 24.27 7.98
N TYR A 229 11.50 24.82 9.15
CA TYR A 229 10.96 24.34 10.43
C TYR A 229 9.43 24.47 10.50
N GLY A 230 8.90 25.63 10.07
CA GLY A 230 7.46 25.85 10.03
C GLY A 230 6.74 24.84 9.13
N LEU A 231 7.34 24.54 7.99
CA LEU A 231 6.83 23.54 7.05
C LEU A 231 6.84 22.14 7.65
N LEU A 232 7.94 21.69 8.21
CA LEU A 232 8.07 20.36 8.82
C LEU A 232 7.18 20.23 10.05
N SER A 233 7.10 21.27 10.90
CA SER A 233 6.26 21.29 12.10
C SER A 233 4.77 21.24 11.78
N ALA A 234 4.30 22.00 10.79
CA ALA A 234 2.90 22.02 10.39
C ALA A 234 2.40 20.67 9.85
N ASN A 235 3.30 19.73 9.59
CA ASN A 235 3.00 18.43 9.01
C ASN A 235 3.46 17.25 9.87
N ASP A 236 3.79 17.50 11.14
CA ASP A 236 4.27 16.47 12.06
C ASP A 236 5.50 15.69 11.54
N MET A 237 6.38 16.38 10.78
CA MET A 237 7.56 15.80 10.11
C MET A 237 8.89 16.24 10.75
N LEU A 238 8.87 16.70 12.00
CA LEU A 238 10.09 17.19 12.69
C LEU A 238 11.14 16.09 12.93
N ASP A 239 10.77 14.83 12.83
CA ASP A 239 11.63 13.66 12.93
C ASP A 239 12.16 13.14 11.56
N VAL A 240 11.70 13.72 10.44
CA VAL A 240 12.12 13.37 9.09
C VAL A 240 13.40 14.13 8.72
N TYR A 241 14.32 13.46 8.02
CA TYR A 241 15.50 14.11 7.49
C TYR A 241 15.16 15.05 6.32
N ASN A 242 15.87 16.18 6.26
CA ASN A 242 15.78 17.17 5.17
C ASN A 242 15.90 16.53 3.78
N THR A 243 16.83 15.58 3.62
CA THR A 243 17.07 14.87 2.35
C THR A 243 15.89 14.03 1.92
N ASP A 244 15.25 13.35 2.86
CA ASP A 244 14.09 12.47 2.59
C ASP A 244 12.87 13.32 2.27
N PHE A 245 12.65 14.40 3.02
CA PHE A 245 11.61 15.37 2.70
C PHE A 245 11.78 16.00 1.31
N LEU A 246 13.01 16.40 0.94
CA LEU A 246 13.31 16.95 -0.38
C LEU A 246 13.03 15.94 -1.50
N LYS A 247 13.41 14.67 -1.31
CA LYS A 247 13.11 13.60 -2.26
C LYS A 247 11.60 13.45 -2.46
N ASP A 248 10.85 13.41 -1.38
CA ASP A 248 9.40 13.27 -1.41
C ASP A 248 8.70 14.47 -2.03
N PHE A 249 9.16 15.69 -1.71
CA PHE A 249 8.63 16.91 -2.29
C PHE A 249 8.91 17.00 -3.80
N LYS A 250 10.11 16.62 -4.25
CA LYS A 250 10.44 16.52 -5.67
C LYS A 250 9.49 15.57 -6.40
N SER A 251 9.33 14.37 -5.88
CA SER A 251 8.45 13.35 -6.45
C SER A 251 6.99 13.84 -6.53
N TYR A 252 6.53 14.59 -5.54
CA TYR A 252 5.19 15.20 -5.57
C TYR A 252 5.05 16.23 -6.70
N VAL A 253 6.02 17.15 -6.84
CA VAL A 253 6.01 18.16 -7.91
C VAL A 253 5.99 17.50 -9.29
N GLU A 254 6.85 16.49 -9.50
CA GLU A 254 6.92 15.72 -10.75
C GLU A 254 5.61 14.98 -11.05
N SER A 255 4.94 14.46 -10.03
CA SER A 255 3.63 13.81 -10.16
C SER A 255 2.54 14.79 -10.59
N GLU A 256 2.43 15.95 -9.93
CA GLU A 256 1.43 16.97 -10.29
C GLU A 256 1.68 17.55 -11.69
N GLU A 257 2.94 17.72 -12.09
CA GLU A 257 3.31 18.09 -13.46
C GLU A 257 2.88 17.02 -14.47
N SER A 258 3.16 15.75 -14.17
CA SER A 258 2.75 14.62 -15.02
C SER A 258 1.22 14.53 -15.18
N LYS A 259 0.44 14.84 -14.12
CA LYS A 259 -1.03 14.88 -14.19
C LYS A 259 -1.52 15.99 -15.09
N ALA A 260 -0.93 17.18 -15.00
CA ALA A 260 -1.31 18.30 -15.86
C ALA A 260 -0.95 18.07 -17.32
N ASP A 261 0.24 17.52 -17.59
CA ASP A 261 0.64 17.14 -18.95
C ASP A 261 -0.30 16.07 -19.52
N ALA A 262 -0.69 15.09 -18.70
CA ALA A 262 -1.62 14.04 -19.07
C ALA A 262 -3.04 14.54 -19.37
N ALA A 263 -3.46 15.68 -18.81
CA ALA A 263 -4.72 16.32 -19.16
C ALA A 263 -4.72 16.87 -20.61
N LEU A 264 -3.56 17.31 -21.09
CA LEU A 264 -3.39 17.94 -22.40
C LEU A 264 -2.99 16.95 -23.49
N PHE A 265 -2.13 15.98 -23.16
CA PHE A 265 -1.51 15.08 -24.12
C PHE A 265 -1.77 13.60 -23.73
N PRO A 266 -1.91 12.71 -24.75
CA PRO A 266 -1.96 11.28 -24.49
C PRO A 266 -0.74 10.83 -23.68
N PRO A 267 -0.92 10.00 -22.63
CA PRO A 267 0.19 9.55 -21.83
C PRO A 267 1.15 8.64 -22.60
N THR A 268 2.43 8.68 -22.24
CA THR A 268 3.42 7.77 -22.82
C THR A 268 3.07 6.33 -22.46
N PRO A 269 2.97 5.41 -23.43
CA PRO A 269 2.62 4.01 -23.17
C PRO A 269 3.86 3.22 -22.71
N TYR A 270 4.42 3.57 -21.54
CA TYR A 270 5.66 3.00 -21.01
C TYR A 270 5.63 1.47 -20.98
N ARG A 271 4.56 0.89 -20.43
CA ARG A 271 4.39 -0.56 -20.36
C ARG A 271 4.44 -1.21 -21.75
N ASN A 272 3.70 -0.69 -22.71
CA ASN A 272 3.63 -1.28 -24.05
C ASN A 272 4.97 -1.20 -24.79
N GLN A 273 5.78 -0.17 -24.53
CA GLN A 273 7.11 -0.01 -25.14
C GLN A 273 8.10 -1.07 -24.65
N VAL A 274 7.97 -1.49 -23.38
CA VAL A 274 8.87 -2.46 -22.75
C VAL A 274 8.33 -3.87 -22.81
N VAL A 275 7.10 -4.11 -22.35
CA VAL A 275 6.53 -5.45 -22.20
C VAL A 275 6.25 -6.11 -23.53
N LYS A 276 5.66 -5.37 -24.49
CA LYS A 276 5.39 -5.81 -25.88
C LYS A 276 4.52 -7.07 -25.99
N ASP A 277 3.60 -7.23 -25.05
CA ASP A 277 2.59 -8.29 -25.05
C ASP A 277 1.35 -7.91 -25.88
N GLU A 278 0.48 -8.87 -26.12
CA GLU A 278 -0.88 -8.61 -26.64
C GLU A 278 -1.76 -8.15 -25.48
N TYR A 279 -1.70 -6.86 -25.10
CA TYR A 279 -2.37 -6.34 -23.88
C TYR A 279 -3.86 -6.70 -23.84
N GLN A 280 -4.59 -6.62 -24.95
CA GLN A 280 -6.03 -6.91 -25.02
C GLN A 280 -6.36 -8.41 -24.92
N ASN A 281 -5.37 -9.27 -24.85
CA ASN A 281 -5.51 -10.71 -24.73
C ASN A 281 -5.04 -11.19 -23.36
N ILE A 282 -5.98 -11.42 -22.43
CA ILE A 282 -5.65 -11.92 -21.09
C ILE A 282 -4.97 -13.31 -21.10
N LYS A 283 -5.10 -14.07 -22.19
CA LYS A 283 -4.46 -15.38 -22.34
C LYS A 283 -2.98 -15.27 -22.74
N ASP A 284 -2.57 -14.14 -23.31
CA ASP A 284 -1.15 -13.84 -23.50
C ASP A 284 -0.52 -13.46 -22.16
N ARG A 285 0.09 -14.46 -21.53
CA ARG A 285 0.80 -14.35 -20.24
C ARG A 285 2.28 -14.70 -20.36
N SER A 286 2.78 -14.86 -21.58
CA SER A 286 4.16 -15.25 -21.86
C SER A 286 5.15 -14.08 -21.82
N TYR A 287 4.85 -13.02 -21.09
CA TYR A 287 5.71 -11.85 -20.89
C TYR A 287 6.26 -11.79 -19.46
N GLY A 288 7.12 -10.81 -19.20
CA GLY A 288 7.73 -10.66 -17.89
C GLY A 288 9.09 -11.36 -17.80
N ASN A 289 9.66 -11.37 -16.62
CA ASN A 289 10.92 -12.03 -16.30
C ASN A 289 11.04 -12.32 -14.78
N GLY A 290 12.06 -13.07 -14.37
CA GLY A 290 12.32 -13.42 -12.97
C GLY A 290 12.99 -12.30 -12.14
N ASN A 291 13.25 -11.10 -12.70
CA ASN A 291 13.85 -9.99 -11.97
C ASN A 291 12.80 -9.24 -11.14
N ILE A 292 12.63 -9.65 -9.90
CA ILE A 292 11.66 -9.04 -8.96
C ILE A 292 12.23 -7.86 -8.18
N MET A 293 13.51 -7.49 -8.39
CA MET A 293 14.18 -6.32 -7.82
C MET A 293 14.84 -5.52 -8.93
N VAL A 294 14.12 -4.56 -9.49
CA VAL A 294 14.59 -3.76 -10.64
C VAL A 294 15.56 -2.67 -10.24
N GLY A 295 15.41 -2.13 -9.02
CA GLY A 295 16.28 -1.11 -8.45
C GLY A 295 15.96 -0.87 -6.98
N LEU A 296 16.90 -0.25 -6.25
CA LEU A 296 16.72 0.01 -4.82
C LEU A 296 15.50 0.92 -4.58
N ASP A 297 15.38 2.02 -5.32
CA ASP A 297 14.28 2.97 -5.15
C ASP A 297 12.93 2.37 -5.53
N ALA A 298 12.86 1.59 -6.60
CA ALA A 298 11.64 0.92 -7.04
C ALA A 298 11.14 -0.11 -6.03
N ALA A 299 12.05 -0.84 -5.38
CA ALA A 299 11.71 -1.91 -4.44
C ALA A 299 11.41 -1.45 -3.00
N VAL A 300 11.48 -0.14 -2.69
CA VAL A 300 11.28 0.37 -1.31
C VAL A 300 9.93 -0.06 -0.75
N HIS A 301 8.85 0.15 -1.50
CA HIS A 301 7.50 -0.07 -1.00
C HIS A 301 7.24 -1.57 -0.74
N GLY A 302 7.50 -2.44 -1.71
CA GLY A 302 7.27 -3.88 -1.55
C GLY A 302 8.21 -4.54 -0.53
N THR A 303 9.45 -4.05 -0.38
CA THR A 303 10.36 -4.51 0.68
C THR A 303 9.81 -4.14 2.05
N HIS A 304 9.28 -2.92 2.22
CA HIS A 304 8.69 -2.45 3.47
C HIS A 304 7.44 -3.24 3.85
N VAL A 305 6.55 -3.44 2.91
CA VAL A 305 5.33 -4.27 3.05
C VAL A 305 5.68 -5.70 3.46
N SER A 306 6.68 -6.28 2.80
CA SER A 306 7.14 -7.66 3.08
C SER A 306 7.69 -7.82 4.49
N GLY A 307 8.45 -6.83 4.99
CA GLY A 307 8.95 -6.84 6.36
C GLY A 307 7.84 -6.82 7.41
N ILE A 308 6.80 -6.03 7.20
CA ILE A 308 5.63 -5.99 8.10
C ILE A 308 4.97 -7.36 8.19
N ILE A 309 4.77 -8.04 7.06
CA ILE A 309 4.12 -9.36 7.02
C ILE A 309 4.96 -10.38 7.78
N GLY A 310 6.26 -10.49 7.46
CA GLY A 310 7.02 -11.65 7.89
C GLY A 310 8.54 -11.47 7.89
N ALA A 311 9.08 -10.29 8.28
CA ALA A 311 10.51 -10.20 8.62
C ALA A 311 10.87 -11.27 9.66
N ALA A 312 12.06 -11.85 9.53
CA ALA A 312 12.49 -12.99 10.35
C ALA A 312 12.51 -12.64 11.83
N ARG A 313 11.63 -13.28 12.61
CA ARG A 313 11.43 -12.95 14.03
C ARG A 313 12.55 -13.48 14.90
N LYS A 314 12.89 -12.70 15.95
CA LYS A 314 13.83 -13.09 17.04
C LYS A 314 15.22 -13.50 16.54
N ASN A 315 15.65 -12.94 15.40
CA ASN A 315 16.96 -13.17 14.81
C ASN A 315 18.05 -12.19 15.35
N GLY A 316 17.66 -11.22 16.18
CA GLY A 316 18.56 -10.20 16.74
C GLY A 316 18.90 -9.07 15.75
N VAL A 317 18.19 -8.97 14.64
CA VAL A 317 18.40 -7.96 13.59
C VAL A 317 17.09 -7.18 13.39
N GLY A 318 17.20 -5.90 13.13
CA GLY A 318 16.18 -4.98 12.63
C GLY A 318 14.81 -5.02 13.29
N MET A 319 13.90 -5.83 12.80
CA MET A 319 12.50 -5.87 13.24
C MET A 319 11.90 -7.28 13.19
N ASP A 320 10.82 -7.48 13.92
CA ASP A 320 10.01 -8.69 13.85
C ASP A 320 8.79 -8.47 12.94
N GLY A 321 8.54 -9.37 11.99
CA GLY A 321 7.30 -9.42 11.22
C GLY A 321 6.10 -9.87 12.06
N VAL A 322 4.88 -9.74 11.54
CA VAL A 322 3.66 -10.20 12.25
C VAL A 322 3.60 -11.72 12.32
N ALA A 323 3.86 -12.42 11.23
CA ALA A 323 3.84 -13.88 11.12
C ALA A 323 5.25 -14.47 11.29
N ASP A 324 5.36 -15.64 11.92
CA ASP A 324 6.65 -16.28 12.26
C ASP A 324 7.02 -17.48 11.37
N ASN A 325 6.07 -18.01 10.60
CA ASN A 325 6.30 -19.19 9.76
C ASN A 325 5.71 -19.01 8.35
N VAL A 326 6.14 -17.94 7.67
CA VAL A 326 5.70 -17.62 6.31
C VAL A 326 6.78 -17.79 5.28
N GLN A 327 6.36 -17.94 4.03
CA GLN A 327 7.17 -17.77 2.84
C GLN A 327 6.56 -16.64 1.99
N LEU A 328 7.34 -15.60 1.73
CA LEU A 328 6.93 -14.41 0.99
C LEU A 328 7.19 -14.61 -0.50
N MET A 329 6.12 -14.70 -1.30
CA MET A 329 6.17 -14.79 -2.75
C MET A 329 6.04 -13.39 -3.33
N THR A 330 7.00 -12.96 -4.13
CA THR A 330 7.01 -11.60 -4.69
C THR A 330 6.46 -11.57 -6.11
N LEU A 331 5.48 -10.72 -6.34
CA LEU A 331 4.89 -10.50 -7.66
C LEU A 331 4.96 -9.01 -7.98
N ARG A 332 5.92 -8.65 -8.84
CA ARG A 332 6.10 -7.26 -9.23
C ARG A 332 5.12 -6.89 -10.33
N ALA A 333 4.12 -6.07 -9.99
CA ALA A 333 3.06 -5.64 -10.89
C ALA A 333 2.67 -4.15 -10.71
N VAL A 334 3.32 -3.44 -9.78
CA VAL A 334 3.03 -2.03 -9.46
C VAL A 334 4.23 -1.17 -9.84
N PRO A 335 4.10 -0.30 -10.86
CA PRO A 335 5.13 0.67 -11.24
C PRO A 335 5.07 1.93 -10.36
N ASP A 336 5.97 2.88 -10.57
CA ASP A 336 5.75 4.25 -10.12
C ASP A 336 4.71 4.91 -11.04
N GLY A 337 3.45 4.92 -10.60
CA GLY A 337 2.24 5.23 -11.37
C GLY A 337 1.14 4.20 -11.11
N ASP A 338 0.09 4.18 -11.96
CA ASP A 338 -1.00 3.23 -11.77
C ASP A 338 -0.72 1.88 -12.46
N GLU A 339 -0.98 0.82 -11.72
CA GLU A 339 -0.88 -0.56 -12.18
C GLU A 339 -1.88 -0.89 -13.31
N HIS A 340 -1.59 -1.92 -14.07
CA HIS A 340 -2.45 -2.42 -15.15
C HIS A 340 -3.31 -3.60 -14.71
N ASP A 341 -4.59 -3.59 -15.06
CA ASP A 341 -5.56 -4.64 -14.69
C ASP A 341 -5.12 -6.04 -15.15
N LYS A 342 -4.48 -6.15 -16.33
CA LYS A 342 -3.95 -7.41 -16.85
C LYS A 342 -2.89 -7.99 -15.93
N ASP A 343 -1.94 -7.17 -15.52
CA ASP A 343 -0.82 -7.59 -14.68
C ASP A 343 -1.30 -8.01 -13.29
N ILE A 344 -2.26 -7.27 -12.71
CA ILE A 344 -2.87 -7.60 -11.42
C ILE A 344 -3.68 -8.91 -11.50
N ALA A 345 -4.50 -9.08 -12.54
CA ALA A 345 -5.28 -10.31 -12.73
C ALA A 345 -4.39 -11.54 -12.87
N LEU A 346 -3.29 -11.43 -13.63
CA LEU A 346 -2.33 -12.53 -13.81
C LEU A 346 -1.49 -12.77 -12.55
N ALA A 347 -1.12 -11.72 -11.79
CA ALA A 347 -0.41 -11.85 -10.53
C ALA A 347 -1.27 -12.59 -9.47
N ILE A 348 -2.55 -12.25 -9.34
CA ILE A 348 -3.48 -12.98 -8.45
C ILE A 348 -3.54 -14.46 -8.86
N ARG A 349 -3.70 -14.77 -10.16
CA ARG A 349 -3.76 -16.16 -10.64
C ARG A 349 -2.46 -16.91 -10.39
N TYR A 350 -1.32 -16.27 -10.67
CA TYR A 350 0.00 -16.84 -10.37
C TYR A 350 0.13 -17.21 -8.89
N ALA A 351 -0.19 -16.27 -7.99
CA ALA A 351 -0.14 -16.50 -6.54
C ALA A 351 -0.97 -17.73 -6.11
N VAL A 352 -2.19 -17.82 -6.62
CA VAL A 352 -3.12 -18.92 -6.33
C VAL A 352 -2.56 -20.25 -6.85
N ASP A 353 -2.05 -20.29 -8.10
CA ASP A 353 -1.53 -21.49 -8.73
C ASP A 353 -0.26 -22.02 -8.04
N HIS A 354 0.50 -21.12 -7.40
CA HIS A 354 1.71 -21.46 -6.63
C HIS A 354 1.46 -21.62 -5.13
N GLY A 355 0.19 -21.71 -4.72
CA GLY A 355 -0.20 -22.15 -3.37
C GLY A 355 -0.24 -21.06 -2.31
N ALA A 356 -0.26 -19.78 -2.70
CA ALA A 356 -0.50 -18.71 -1.74
C ALA A 356 -1.85 -18.90 -1.03
N ARG A 357 -1.88 -18.62 0.27
CA ARG A 357 -3.08 -18.65 1.10
C ARG A 357 -3.60 -17.24 1.39
N VAL A 358 -2.72 -16.27 1.38
CA VAL A 358 -3.01 -14.84 1.55
C VAL A 358 -2.32 -14.09 0.42
N ILE A 359 -2.99 -13.10 -0.14
CA ILE A 359 -2.43 -12.16 -1.12
C ILE A 359 -2.58 -10.76 -0.56
N ASN A 360 -1.46 -10.05 -0.39
CA ASN A 360 -1.44 -8.66 0.01
C ASN A 360 -1.37 -7.76 -1.22
N MET A 361 -2.24 -6.75 -1.27
CA MET A 361 -2.38 -5.76 -2.33
C MET A 361 -2.35 -4.36 -1.71
N SER A 362 -1.15 -3.80 -1.58
CA SER A 362 -0.91 -2.48 -0.96
C SER A 362 -0.88 -1.35 -2.01
N PHE A 363 -1.79 -1.37 -2.97
CA PHE A 363 -1.90 -0.41 -4.07
C PHE A 363 -3.38 -0.14 -4.38
N GLY A 364 -3.65 0.78 -5.31
CA GLY A 364 -4.98 1.02 -5.81
C GLY A 364 -5.06 2.25 -6.70
N LYS A 365 -6.08 2.29 -7.56
CA LYS A 365 -6.34 3.34 -8.54
C LYS A 365 -7.84 3.63 -8.68
N SER A 366 -8.17 4.81 -9.22
CA SER A 366 -9.57 5.25 -9.35
C SER A 366 -10.31 4.67 -10.56
N PHE A 367 -9.61 3.99 -11.46
CA PHE A 367 -10.15 3.46 -12.71
C PHE A 367 -9.67 2.03 -12.98
N SER A 368 -10.52 1.18 -13.57
CA SER A 368 -10.21 -0.20 -13.92
C SER A 368 -10.91 -0.58 -15.22
N PRO A 369 -10.33 -0.24 -16.37
CA PRO A 369 -10.96 -0.45 -17.69
C PRO A 369 -11.17 -1.93 -18.03
N GLN A 370 -10.31 -2.82 -17.55
CA GLN A 370 -10.46 -4.26 -17.72
C GLN A 370 -10.84 -4.94 -16.38
N LYS A 371 -11.72 -4.28 -15.60
CA LYS A 371 -12.20 -4.81 -14.31
C LYS A 371 -12.65 -6.27 -14.35
N ILE A 372 -13.23 -6.70 -15.46
CA ILE A 372 -13.69 -8.09 -15.64
C ILE A 372 -12.58 -9.12 -15.42
N TRP A 373 -11.34 -8.83 -15.86
CA TRP A 373 -10.21 -9.75 -15.69
C TRP A 373 -9.80 -9.88 -14.24
N VAL A 374 -9.82 -8.75 -13.50
CA VAL A 374 -9.51 -8.73 -12.08
C VAL A 374 -10.63 -9.42 -11.28
N ASP A 375 -11.89 -9.17 -11.62
CA ASP A 375 -13.05 -9.82 -11.01
C ASP A 375 -13.00 -11.35 -11.16
N GLU A 376 -12.63 -11.84 -12.36
CA GLU A 376 -12.44 -13.28 -12.60
C GLU A 376 -11.27 -13.86 -11.78
N ALA A 377 -10.18 -13.10 -11.61
CA ALA A 377 -9.06 -13.52 -10.78
C ALA A 377 -9.45 -13.56 -9.29
N VAL A 378 -10.25 -12.60 -8.81
CA VAL A 378 -10.81 -12.59 -7.44
C VAL A 378 -11.72 -13.79 -7.21
N ARG A 379 -12.61 -14.11 -8.16
CA ARG A 379 -13.45 -15.32 -8.08
C ARG A 379 -12.60 -16.59 -8.08
N TYR A 380 -11.55 -16.62 -8.90
CA TYR A 380 -10.62 -17.74 -8.92
C TYR A 380 -9.94 -17.94 -7.57
N ALA A 381 -9.44 -16.87 -6.96
CA ALA A 381 -8.85 -16.89 -5.61
C ALA A 381 -9.88 -17.41 -4.57
N ALA A 382 -11.12 -16.92 -4.62
CA ALA A 382 -12.20 -17.39 -3.74
C ALA A 382 -12.46 -18.91 -3.91
N SER A 383 -12.51 -19.39 -5.16
CA SER A 383 -12.72 -20.82 -5.46
C SER A 383 -11.59 -21.74 -4.98
N LYS A 384 -10.41 -21.16 -4.70
CA LYS A 384 -9.21 -21.85 -4.20
C LYS A 384 -8.92 -21.60 -2.73
N ASP A 385 -9.85 -20.96 -2.03
CA ASP A 385 -9.72 -20.67 -0.59
C ASP A 385 -8.51 -19.78 -0.27
N VAL A 386 -8.30 -18.72 -1.07
CA VAL A 386 -7.23 -17.74 -0.90
C VAL A 386 -7.82 -16.41 -0.44
N LEU A 387 -7.28 -15.83 0.63
CA LEU A 387 -7.72 -14.57 1.20
C LEU A 387 -6.97 -13.41 0.53
N LEU A 388 -7.73 -12.39 0.11
CA LEU A 388 -7.21 -11.16 -0.49
C LEU A 388 -7.28 -10.02 0.53
N ILE A 389 -6.17 -9.34 0.75
CA ILE A 389 -6.07 -8.18 1.66
C ILE A 389 -5.71 -6.96 0.82
N HIS A 390 -6.52 -5.90 0.89
CA HIS A 390 -6.38 -4.72 0.07
C HIS A 390 -6.34 -3.44 0.91
N ALA A 391 -5.42 -2.53 0.58
CA ALA A 391 -5.32 -1.22 1.20
C ALA A 391 -6.45 -0.30 0.73
N ALA A 392 -7.10 0.41 1.65
CA ALA A 392 -8.22 1.29 1.33
C ALA A 392 -7.84 2.53 0.48
N GLY A 393 -6.56 2.94 0.50
CA GLY A 393 -6.07 4.17 -0.14
C GLY A 393 -5.90 5.33 0.84
N ASN A 394 -5.26 6.42 0.36
CA ASN A 394 -4.74 7.48 1.24
C ASN A 394 -5.22 8.88 0.85
N ASP A 395 -6.44 9.00 0.36
CA ASP A 395 -7.01 10.25 -0.16
C ASP A 395 -8.03 10.89 0.79
N ALA A 396 -8.23 10.32 1.99
CA ALA A 396 -9.27 10.71 2.93
C ALA A 396 -10.68 10.69 2.29
N LYS A 397 -10.93 9.73 1.38
CA LYS A 397 -12.19 9.59 0.65
C LYS A 397 -13.08 8.52 1.27
N ASN A 398 -14.40 8.77 1.21
CA ASN A 398 -15.41 7.79 1.54
C ASN A 398 -15.59 6.81 0.37
N LEU A 399 -15.18 5.54 0.55
CA LEU A 399 -15.27 4.50 -0.48
C LEU A 399 -16.71 4.02 -0.72
N ASP A 400 -17.66 4.33 0.15
CA ASP A 400 -19.08 4.09 -0.11
C ASP A 400 -19.61 4.97 -1.27
N SER A 401 -18.88 6.02 -1.64
CA SER A 401 -19.21 6.96 -2.72
C SER A 401 -18.08 7.21 -3.72
N SER A 402 -16.91 6.60 -3.53
CA SER A 402 -15.76 6.73 -4.42
C SER A 402 -15.15 5.36 -4.73
N PHE A 403 -14.17 5.32 -5.63
CA PHE A 403 -13.56 4.06 -6.07
C PHE A 403 -12.08 4.01 -5.71
N ASN A 404 -11.65 2.80 -5.29
CA ASN A 404 -10.25 2.41 -5.17
C ASN A 404 -10.13 0.96 -5.64
N TYR A 405 -9.79 0.76 -6.91
CA TYR A 405 -9.67 -0.57 -7.52
C TYR A 405 -8.32 -1.22 -7.17
N PRO A 406 -8.29 -2.57 -7.07
CA PRO A 406 -9.42 -3.50 -7.23
C PRO A 406 -10.42 -3.41 -6.07
N THR A 407 -11.67 -3.79 -6.33
CA THR A 407 -12.75 -3.73 -5.33
C THR A 407 -13.36 -5.09 -5.07
N PRO A 408 -13.91 -5.33 -3.86
CA PRO A 408 -14.66 -6.56 -3.58
C PRO A 408 -16.02 -6.62 -4.27
N GLN A 409 -16.55 -5.48 -4.72
CA GLN A 409 -17.80 -5.42 -5.49
C GLN A 409 -17.52 -5.79 -6.95
N LEU A 410 -17.95 -6.97 -7.38
CA LEU A 410 -17.77 -7.45 -8.74
C LEU A 410 -18.82 -6.85 -9.71
N LEU A 411 -18.53 -6.86 -11.02
CA LEU A 411 -19.41 -6.29 -12.04
C LEU A 411 -20.81 -6.93 -12.07
N ASP A 412 -20.94 -8.19 -11.65
CA ASP A 412 -22.25 -8.87 -11.55
C ASP A 412 -23.02 -8.57 -10.25
N GLY A 413 -22.51 -7.64 -9.43
CA GLY A 413 -23.09 -7.27 -8.15
C GLY A 413 -22.76 -8.23 -6.99
N SER A 414 -22.06 -9.34 -7.24
CA SER A 414 -21.63 -10.24 -6.17
C SER A 414 -20.45 -9.67 -5.38
N ARG A 415 -20.28 -10.14 -4.13
CA ARG A 415 -19.17 -9.77 -3.25
C ARG A 415 -18.61 -11.03 -2.61
N PRO A 416 -17.45 -11.53 -3.05
CA PRO A 416 -16.80 -12.69 -2.47
C PRO A 416 -16.44 -12.48 -1.00
N ASN A 417 -16.51 -13.56 -0.21
CA ASN A 417 -16.23 -13.53 1.23
C ASN A 417 -14.75 -13.79 1.59
N ASN A 418 -13.86 -13.75 0.62
CA ASN A 418 -12.41 -13.91 0.75
C ASN A 418 -11.64 -12.60 0.58
N TRP A 419 -12.24 -11.47 0.92
CA TRP A 419 -11.65 -10.14 0.74
C TRP A 419 -11.75 -9.30 2.01
N ILE A 420 -10.66 -8.61 2.38
CA ILE A 420 -10.62 -7.62 3.46
C ILE A 420 -10.05 -6.32 2.92
N THR A 421 -10.81 -5.23 3.01
CA THR A 421 -10.31 -3.86 2.77
C THR A 421 -9.88 -3.23 4.09
N VAL A 422 -8.68 -2.65 4.12
CA VAL A 422 -8.01 -2.21 5.35
C VAL A 422 -7.80 -0.70 5.36
N GLY A 423 -8.40 -0.01 6.33
CA GLY A 423 -8.10 1.38 6.67
C GLY A 423 -6.89 1.50 7.60
N ALA A 424 -6.24 2.67 7.62
CA ALA A 424 -5.09 2.93 8.48
C ALA A 424 -5.49 3.53 9.82
N SER A 425 -5.08 2.89 10.92
CA SER A 425 -5.12 3.47 12.26
C SER A 425 -3.76 4.03 12.68
N GLY A 426 -3.79 5.02 13.55
CA GLY A 426 -2.65 5.50 14.30
C GLY A 426 -2.78 5.15 15.79
N ASP A 427 -2.09 5.92 16.62
CA ASP A 427 -2.14 5.86 18.07
C ASP A 427 -2.51 7.26 18.59
N PRO A 428 -3.18 7.40 19.74
CA PRO A 428 -3.44 8.72 20.33
C PRO A 428 -2.20 9.61 20.47
N GLN A 429 -1.01 9.01 20.67
CA GLN A 429 0.27 9.72 20.70
C GLN A 429 0.81 10.08 19.31
N LEU A 430 0.23 9.52 18.25
CA LEU A 430 0.65 9.67 16.84
C LEU A 430 -0.44 10.34 15.98
N GLY A 431 -1.22 11.24 16.55
CA GLY A 431 -2.23 12.00 15.82
C GLY A 431 -3.65 11.44 15.87
N GLY A 432 -3.90 10.35 16.59
CA GLY A 432 -5.23 9.77 16.81
C GLY A 432 -5.39 8.34 16.32
N LEU A 433 -6.53 7.73 16.62
CA LEU A 433 -6.83 6.34 16.27
C LEU A 433 -7.14 6.14 14.78
N THR A 434 -7.53 7.17 14.05
CA THR A 434 -7.69 7.14 12.59
C THR A 434 -6.61 8.00 11.95
N ALA A 435 -5.95 7.46 10.93
CA ALA A 435 -5.00 8.25 10.15
C ALA A 435 -5.77 9.26 9.28
N ASN A 436 -5.36 10.52 9.31
CA ASN A 436 -6.03 11.63 8.62
C ASN A 436 -6.02 11.53 7.08
N PHE A 437 -5.22 10.62 6.54
CA PHE A 437 -5.13 10.33 5.10
C PHE A 437 -5.96 9.10 4.71
N SER A 438 -6.35 8.24 5.66
CA SER A 438 -6.98 6.96 5.33
C SER A 438 -8.27 7.15 4.56
N ASN A 439 -8.45 6.42 3.47
CA ASN A 439 -9.79 6.20 2.95
C ASN A 439 -10.60 5.38 3.96
N TYR A 440 -11.90 5.58 3.96
CA TYR A 440 -12.86 5.00 4.88
C TYR A 440 -14.17 4.66 4.16
N GLY A 441 -15.07 3.97 4.82
CA GLY A 441 -16.38 3.62 4.28
C GLY A 441 -17.06 2.58 5.14
N LYS A 442 -18.26 2.89 5.59
CA LYS A 442 -19.05 2.02 6.47
C LYS A 442 -19.34 0.64 5.86
N ASN A 443 -19.41 0.58 4.52
CA ASN A 443 -19.72 -0.66 3.79
C ASN A 443 -18.49 -1.23 3.06
N GLU A 444 -17.54 -0.38 2.65
CA GLU A 444 -16.43 -0.77 1.78
C GLU A 444 -15.11 -1.00 2.50
N VAL A 445 -14.93 -0.47 3.73
CA VAL A 445 -13.77 -0.77 4.58
C VAL A 445 -14.17 -1.77 5.65
N ASP A 446 -13.49 -2.90 5.72
CA ASP A 446 -13.83 -3.97 6.68
C ASP A 446 -13.29 -3.69 8.08
N VAL A 447 -11.99 -3.38 8.20
CA VAL A 447 -11.28 -3.16 9.48
C VAL A 447 -10.27 -2.03 9.35
N PHE A 448 -9.83 -1.51 10.50
CA PHE A 448 -8.64 -0.66 10.60
C PHE A 448 -7.46 -1.44 11.19
N ALA A 449 -6.24 -1.07 10.79
CA ALA A 449 -5.00 -1.63 11.32
C ALA A 449 -3.91 -0.55 11.40
N PRO A 450 -2.88 -0.70 12.25
CA PRO A 450 -1.78 0.25 12.37
C PRO A 450 -1.12 0.56 11.02
N GLY A 451 -1.12 1.84 10.63
CA GLY A 451 -0.60 2.31 9.34
C GLY A 451 0.17 3.65 9.43
N VAL A 452 0.37 4.21 10.64
CA VAL A 452 1.08 5.48 10.87
C VAL A 452 2.46 5.21 11.46
N LYS A 453 3.51 5.77 10.86
CA LYS A 453 4.90 5.60 11.33
C LYS A 453 5.26 4.14 11.63
N ILE A 454 5.10 3.28 10.64
CA ILE A 454 5.44 1.86 10.75
C ILE A 454 6.89 1.66 10.35
N TRP A 455 7.69 1.13 11.28
CA TRP A 455 9.09 0.76 11.08
C TRP A 455 9.17 -0.57 10.36
N SER A 456 9.87 -0.63 9.21
CA SER A 456 10.08 -1.87 8.47
C SER A 456 11.30 -1.83 7.57
N THR A 457 11.62 -2.97 6.97
CA THR A 457 12.72 -3.19 6.03
C THR A 457 12.59 -2.31 4.79
N VAL A 458 13.71 -1.78 4.30
CA VAL A 458 13.81 -1.13 2.98
C VAL A 458 15.07 -1.63 2.27
N PRO A 459 15.19 -1.52 0.94
CA PRO A 459 16.34 -2.03 0.20
C PRO A 459 17.68 -1.51 0.71
N GLY A 460 18.67 -2.42 0.78
CA GLY A 460 20.01 -2.16 1.30
C GLY A 460 20.34 -3.01 2.51
N THR A 461 21.64 -3.09 2.86
CA THR A 461 22.09 -3.91 3.99
C THR A 461 21.73 -3.24 5.31
N ASN A 462 21.01 -3.95 6.18
CA ASN A 462 20.53 -3.47 7.49
C ASN A 462 19.80 -2.13 7.42
N THR A 463 18.98 -1.93 6.40
CA THR A 463 18.30 -0.66 6.15
C THR A 463 16.81 -0.77 6.49
N TYR A 464 16.35 0.15 7.33
CA TYR A 464 14.98 0.21 7.83
C TYR A 464 14.49 1.64 7.83
N GLN A 465 13.20 1.85 7.66
CA GLN A 465 12.60 3.19 7.59
C GLN A 465 11.18 3.18 8.17
N PHE A 466 10.76 4.34 8.70
CA PHE A 466 9.36 4.59 8.99
C PHE A 466 8.61 4.99 7.72
N LEU A 467 7.57 4.25 7.36
CA LEU A 467 6.61 4.66 6.35
C LEU A 467 5.19 4.70 6.95
N GLN A 468 4.27 5.34 6.24
CA GLN A 468 2.87 5.40 6.65
C GLN A 468 1.95 5.31 5.44
N GLY A 469 0.75 4.78 5.66
CA GLY A 469 -0.25 4.56 4.63
C GLY A 469 -1.13 3.37 4.94
N THR A 470 -2.27 3.26 4.29
CA THR A 470 -3.06 2.03 4.26
C THR A 470 -2.27 0.86 3.67
N SER A 471 -1.23 1.17 2.89
CA SER A 471 -0.23 0.19 2.40
C SER A 471 0.60 -0.45 3.50
N MET A 472 0.75 0.20 4.66
CA MET A 472 1.41 -0.36 5.84
C MET A 472 0.40 -1.04 6.76
N ALA A 473 -0.87 -0.65 6.71
CA ALA A 473 -1.95 -1.28 7.47
C ALA A 473 -2.36 -2.64 6.88
N ALA A 474 -2.49 -2.74 5.56
CA ALA A 474 -2.85 -3.98 4.86
C ALA A 474 -1.90 -5.16 5.19
N PRO A 475 -0.56 -5.01 5.16
CA PRO A 475 0.35 -6.09 5.51
C PRO A 475 0.29 -6.50 7.00
N VAL A 476 -0.11 -5.63 7.93
CA VAL A 476 -0.38 -6.05 9.32
C VAL A 476 -1.54 -7.04 9.36
N VAL A 477 -2.60 -6.78 8.58
CA VAL A 477 -3.74 -7.70 8.45
C VAL A 477 -3.35 -8.97 7.70
N ALA A 478 -2.54 -8.88 6.64
CA ALA A 478 -2.05 -10.04 5.89
C ALA A 478 -1.18 -10.95 6.77
N GLY A 479 -0.30 -10.37 7.59
CA GLY A 479 0.49 -11.10 8.58
C GLY A 479 -0.37 -11.75 9.65
N LEU A 480 -1.40 -11.05 10.17
CA LEU A 480 -2.35 -11.64 11.12
C LEU A 480 -3.15 -12.77 10.48
N ALA A 481 -3.58 -12.63 9.24
CA ALA A 481 -4.27 -13.69 8.52
C ALA A 481 -3.36 -14.93 8.35
N ALA A 482 -2.10 -14.71 7.98
CA ALA A 482 -1.10 -15.78 7.89
C ALA A 482 -0.89 -16.45 9.26
N LEU A 483 -0.68 -15.69 10.33
CA LEU A 483 -0.55 -16.20 11.70
C LEU A 483 -1.73 -17.10 12.10
N ILE A 484 -2.97 -16.68 11.81
CA ILE A 484 -4.15 -17.49 12.08
C ILE A 484 -4.10 -18.79 11.26
N MET A 485 -3.78 -18.73 9.97
CA MET A 485 -3.70 -19.90 9.11
C MET A 485 -2.55 -20.85 9.47
N GLU A 486 -1.43 -20.33 9.98
CA GLU A 486 -0.29 -21.12 10.47
C GLU A 486 -0.70 -22.04 11.61
N TYR A 487 -1.38 -21.50 12.60
CA TYR A 487 -1.69 -22.21 13.84
C TYR A 487 -3.09 -22.87 13.82
N PHE A 488 -3.97 -22.47 12.88
CA PHE A 488 -5.30 -23.04 12.67
C PHE A 488 -5.54 -23.39 11.20
N PRO A 489 -4.73 -24.30 10.61
CA PRO A 489 -4.70 -24.56 9.16
C PRO A 489 -5.97 -25.18 8.59
N THR A 490 -6.92 -25.54 9.43
CA THR A 490 -8.25 -26.06 9.02
C THR A 490 -9.27 -24.96 8.79
N LEU A 491 -8.98 -23.71 9.18
CA LEU A 491 -9.86 -22.59 8.88
C LEU A 491 -9.76 -22.20 7.41
N SER A 492 -10.92 -21.96 6.78
CA SER A 492 -11.01 -21.42 5.42
C SER A 492 -10.69 -19.92 5.41
N ALA A 493 -10.44 -19.38 4.21
CA ALA A 493 -10.23 -17.93 4.01
C ALA A 493 -11.40 -17.10 4.56
N ALA A 494 -12.64 -17.56 4.34
CA ALA A 494 -13.83 -16.92 4.87
C ALA A 494 -13.88 -16.94 6.40
N GLN A 495 -13.49 -18.05 7.04
CA GLN A 495 -13.44 -18.14 8.49
C GLN A 495 -12.32 -17.28 9.08
N VAL A 496 -11.17 -17.16 8.40
CA VAL A 496 -10.09 -16.27 8.83
C VAL A 496 -10.53 -14.81 8.75
N LYS A 497 -11.23 -14.41 7.66
CA LYS A 497 -11.89 -13.09 7.58
C LYS A 497 -12.83 -12.88 8.76
N GLU A 498 -13.72 -13.82 9.03
CA GLU A 498 -14.68 -13.76 10.13
C GLU A 498 -13.98 -13.59 11.49
N VAL A 499 -12.87 -14.31 11.72
CA VAL A 499 -12.06 -14.19 12.94
C VAL A 499 -11.52 -12.78 13.08
N ILE A 500 -10.88 -12.24 12.03
CA ILE A 500 -10.28 -10.89 12.04
C ILE A 500 -11.35 -9.84 12.32
N GLU A 501 -12.49 -9.92 11.63
CA GLU A 501 -13.59 -8.96 11.78
C GLU A 501 -14.23 -9.00 13.17
N LYS A 502 -14.51 -10.20 13.70
CA LYS A 502 -15.20 -10.38 14.99
C LYS A 502 -14.29 -10.12 16.20
N SER A 503 -12.98 -10.31 16.06
CA SER A 503 -12.01 -10.06 17.12
C SER A 503 -11.49 -8.61 17.15
N ALA A 504 -11.85 -7.79 16.14
CA ALA A 504 -11.45 -6.40 16.08
C ALA A 504 -11.99 -5.62 17.28
N GLN A 505 -11.12 -4.85 17.92
CA GLN A 505 -11.47 -4.05 19.10
C GLN A 505 -12.11 -2.74 18.69
N LYS A 506 -13.28 -2.46 19.23
CA LYS A 506 -14.05 -1.23 18.96
C LYS A 506 -13.67 -0.18 19.99
N PRO A 507 -13.07 0.95 19.56
CA PRO A 507 -12.85 2.08 20.45
C PRO A 507 -14.19 2.55 21.05
N LYS A 508 -14.16 2.95 22.31
CA LYS A 508 -15.33 3.56 22.98
C LYS A 508 -15.42 5.06 22.73
N GLU A 509 -14.27 5.65 22.50
CA GLU A 509 -14.09 7.06 22.20
C GLU A 509 -14.45 7.33 20.74
N THR A 510 -14.84 8.56 20.44
CA THR A 510 -14.94 9.05 19.07
C THR A 510 -13.56 9.15 18.44
N VAL A 511 -13.53 9.10 17.13
CA VAL A 511 -12.33 9.25 16.29
C VAL A 511 -12.58 10.36 15.28
N LYS A 512 -11.54 10.91 14.70
CA LYS A 512 -11.68 11.90 13.64
C LYS A 512 -12.01 11.22 12.31
N ASP A 513 -13.07 11.67 11.65
CA ASP A 513 -13.34 11.34 10.25
C ASP A 513 -12.21 11.92 9.38
N PRO A 514 -11.49 11.10 8.61
CA PRO A 514 -10.36 11.57 7.80
C PRO A 514 -10.75 12.62 6.75
N GLY A 515 -11.98 12.55 6.23
CA GLY A 515 -12.48 13.45 5.19
C GLY A 515 -12.94 14.80 5.72
N SER A 516 -13.78 14.82 6.77
CA SER A 516 -14.36 16.04 7.33
C SER A 516 -13.59 16.59 8.53
N GLY A 517 -12.89 15.74 9.29
CA GLY A 517 -12.27 16.09 10.57
C GLY A 517 -13.25 16.07 11.76
N ASP A 518 -14.50 15.71 11.55
CA ASP A 518 -15.52 15.62 12.60
C ASP A 518 -15.27 14.43 13.53
N GLU A 519 -15.75 14.55 14.77
CA GLU A 519 -15.72 13.46 15.75
C GLU A 519 -16.88 12.49 15.48
N VAL A 520 -16.54 11.25 15.12
CA VAL A 520 -17.52 10.19 14.79
C VAL A 520 -17.14 8.88 15.49
N LEU A 521 -18.06 7.92 15.51
CA LEU A 521 -17.72 6.56 15.93
C LEU A 521 -16.97 5.82 14.80
N LEU A 522 -15.99 4.99 15.15
CA LEU A 522 -15.27 4.20 14.14
C LEU A 522 -16.20 3.27 13.34
N SER A 523 -17.37 2.93 13.88
CA SER A 523 -18.43 2.17 13.19
C SER A 523 -19.13 2.93 12.05
N GLU A 524 -18.85 4.22 11.91
CA GLU A 524 -19.30 5.02 10.77
C GLU A 524 -18.26 5.02 9.64
N LEU A 525 -17.03 4.62 9.96
CA LEU A 525 -15.88 4.62 9.04
C LEU A 525 -15.49 3.23 8.53
N SER A 526 -16.01 2.14 9.13
CA SER A 526 -15.81 0.76 8.67
C SER A 526 -16.92 -0.18 9.11
N ARG A 527 -17.03 -1.32 8.43
CA ARG A 527 -18.06 -2.35 8.69
C ARG A 527 -18.01 -2.90 10.11
N THR A 528 -16.82 -3.13 10.62
CA THR A 528 -16.65 -3.67 11.97
C THR A 528 -16.65 -2.57 13.04
N GLY A 529 -16.29 -1.34 12.67
CA GLY A 529 -16.02 -0.28 13.65
C GLY A 529 -14.85 -0.63 14.56
N GLY A 530 -13.89 -1.43 14.09
CA GLY A 530 -12.83 -1.98 14.93
C GLY A 530 -11.43 -1.91 14.34
N ILE A 531 -10.45 -1.92 15.23
CA ILE A 531 -9.02 -2.07 14.95
C ILE A 531 -8.63 -3.52 15.27
N ILE A 532 -7.88 -4.17 14.39
CA ILE A 532 -7.52 -5.58 14.55
C ILE A 532 -6.74 -5.84 15.85
N ASN A 533 -6.90 -7.05 16.40
CA ASN A 533 -6.20 -7.50 17.60
C ASN A 533 -5.79 -8.98 17.47
N ALA A 534 -4.48 -9.24 17.47
CA ALA A 534 -3.95 -10.59 17.27
C ALA A 534 -4.27 -11.53 18.43
N TYR A 535 -4.24 -11.05 19.68
CA TYR A 535 -4.52 -11.86 20.84
C TYR A 535 -5.98 -12.36 20.85
N GLU A 536 -6.93 -11.47 20.65
CA GLU A 536 -8.35 -11.85 20.57
C GLU A 536 -8.64 -12.72 19.33
N ALA A 537 -7.92 -12.48 18.22
CA ALA A 537 -8.05 -13.28 17.01
C ALA A 537 -7.65 -14.75 17.24
N VAL A 538 -6.48 -15.02 17.84
CA VAL A 538 -6.04 -16.41 18.08
C VAL A 538 -6.93 -17.14 19.09
N LYS A 539 -7.45 -16.43 20.08
CA LYS A 539 -8.44 -16.99 21.03
C LYS A 539 -9.72 -17.40 20.31
N LEU A 540 -10.28 -16.49 19.49
CA LEU A 540 -11.50 -16.75 18.74
C LEU A 540 -11.28 -17.92 17.75
N ALA A 541 -10.19 -17.89 16.98
CA ALA A 541 -9.84 -18.94 16.04
C ALA A 541 -9.78 -20.32 16.70
N SER A 542 -9.31 -20.39 17.96
CA SER A 542 -9.21 -21.66 18.70
C SER A 542 -10.56 -22.29 19.04
N THR A 543 -11.63 -21.52 19.04
CA THR A 543 -12.99 -22.01 19.35
C THR A 543 -13.75 -22.47 18.10
N MET A 544 -13.23 -22.17 16.91
CA MET A 544 -13.90 -22.46 15.65
C MET A 544 -13.58 -23.86 15.15
N LYS A 545 -14.58 -24.52 14.61
CA LYS A 545 -14.39 -25.75 13.83
C LYS A 545 -14.09 -25.37 12.39
N GLY A 546 -12.90 -25.76 11.91
CA GLY A 546 -12.50 -25.46 10.53
C GLY A 546 -13.37 -26.20 9.50
N ASP A 547 -13.68 -25.50 8.41
CA ASP A 547 -14.48 -26.01 7.29
C ASP A 547 -13.67 -26.07 5.97
N ARG A 548 -12.35 -25.79 6.06
CA ARG A 548 -11.46 -25.84 4.91
C ARG A 548 -11.47 -27.22 4.26
N VAL A 549 -11.94 -27.28 3.03
CA VAL A 549 -11.84 -28.49 2.21
C VAL A 549 -10.41 -28.59 1.66
N LYS A 550 -9.64 -29.58 2.11
CA LYS A 550 -8.37 -29.92 1.49
C LYS A 550 -8.68 -30.54 0.12
N ASN A 551 -8.81 -29.71 -0.90
CA ASN A 551 -8.82 -30.21 -2.28
C ASN A 551 -7.43 -30.76 -2.58
N PRO A 552 -7.28 -32.06 -2.93
CA PRO A 552 -6.04 -32.51 -3.52
C PRO A 552 -5.87 -31.73 -4.83
N VAL A 553 -4.76 -30.99 -4.92
CA VAL A 553 -4.39 -30.28 -6.16
C VAL A 553 -4.21 -31.32 -7.25
N LYS A 554 -5.27 -31.65 -7.97
CA LYS A 554 -5.19 -32.22 -9.29
C LYS A 554 -5.02 -31.04 -10.22
N THR A 555 -3.78 -30.75 -10.55
CA THR A 555 -3.42 -29.86 -11.64
C THR A 555 -4.01 -30.41 -12.94
N LYS A 556 -5.26 -30.13 -13.21
CA LYS A 556 -5.77 -30.06 -14.57
C LYS A 556 -5.68 -28.59 -14.96
N LYS A 557 -4.80 -28.30 -15.91
CA LYS A 557 -4.74 -27.04 -16.63
C LYS A 557 -6.15 -26.68 -17.08
N SER A 558 -6.80 -25.75 -16.41
CA SER A 558 -8.05 -25.15 -16.90
C SER A 558 -7.68 -23.77 -17.44
N PHE A 559 -7.78 -23.66 -18.74
CA PHE A 559 -7.66 -22.44 -19.53
C PHE A 559 -8.83 -21.51 -19.30
#